data_14bbc57081042430cfe59b3fbf41e099
#
_entry.id   14bbc57081042430cfe59b3fbf41e099
#
_cell.length_a   1.000
_cell.length_b   1.000
_cell.length_c   1.000
_cell.angle_alpha   90.00
_cell.angle_beta   90.00
_cell.angle_gamma   90.00
#
_symmetry.space_group_name_H-M   'P 1'
#
loop_
_entity.id
_entity.type
_entity.pdbx_description
1 polymer ?
#
loop_
_entity_poly.entity_id
_entity_poly.type
_entity_poly.pdbx_seq_one_letter_code
_entity_poly.pdbx_strand_id
1 'polypeptide(L)'
;MPFRSELWTEVKDFKFQDLTYHRAKEQGTVRIAFNRPEVRNAFRPQTVDELFTALEHARTTPDVGVVIITGNGPSPKDGGWAFCSGGDQRIRGKDGYKYENSERGATQKMDLARLGRLHILEVQRLIRFMPKVVMAVVPGWAVGGGHSLHVVCDLTLASEEHAVFKQTDPDVASFDSGYGSAYLAKMVGQKRAREIFFLGRNYSAQEAFDMGMVNAVVPHADLENVALEWAREMNSKSPTAMRMLKYGFNMVDDGLVGQQLFAGEATRLAYGTEEAQEGRDSFLEKRPKNFSKFPWHY
;
A
#
# COMPACT_ATOMS: atom_id res chain seq x y z
N MET A 1 12.80 6.63 -8.86
CA MET A 1 13.16 5.42 -9.61
C MET A 1 13.25 5.80 -11.07
N PRO A 2 14.36 5.55 -11.75
CA PRO A 2 14.46 5.76 -13.19
C PRO A 2 13.35 4.96 -13.88
N PHE A 3 12.52 5.63 -14.66
CA PHE A 3 11.39 4.98 -15.33
C PHE A 3 11.81 4.48 -16.71
N ARG A 4 11.72 3.18 -16.92
CA ARG A 4 12.07 2.52 -18.19
C ARG A 4 10.78 2.17 -18.96
N SER A 5 10.32 3.10 -19.78
CA SER A 5 9.04 3.01 -20.49
C SER A 5 8.89 1.73 -21.34
N GLU A 6 10.00 1.16 -21.79
CA GLU A 6 10.00 -0.09 -22.55
C GLU A 6 9.50 -1.33 -21.77
N LEU A 7 9.54 -1.27 -20.42
CA LEU A 7 9.09 -2.36 -19.55
C LEU A 7 7.60 -2.27 -19.19
N TRP A 8 6.97 -1.15 -19.49
CA TRP A 8 5.63 -0.83 -19.01
C TRP A 8 4.66 -0.50 -20.13
N THR A 9 3.38 -0.69 -19.86
CA THR A 9 2.26 -0.22 -20.68
C THR A 9 1.39 0.67 -19.80
N GLU A 10 1.03 1.84 -20.28
CA GLU A 10 0.13 2.75 -19.57
C GLU A 10 -1.27 2.14 -19.46
N VAL A 11 -1.88 2.22 -18.29
CA VAL A 11 -3.29 1.88 -18.06
C VAL A 11 -4.13 3.09 -18.45
N LYS A 12 -4.72 3.07 -19.64
CA LYS A 12 -5.36 4.22 -20.27
C LYS A 12 -6.79 4.50 -19.78
N ASP A 13 -7.35 3.65 -18.95
CA ASP A 13 -8.73 3.79 -18.44
C ASP A 13 -8.88 4.98 -17.49
N PHE A 14 -7.77 5.55 -17.03
CA PHE A 14 -7.73 6.64 -16.07
C PHE A 14 -6.94 7.83 -16.62
N LYS A 15 -7.46 9.03 -16.39
CA LYS A 15 -6.77 10.30 -16.72
C LYS A 15 -6.29 10.95 -15.41
N PHE A 16 -5.31 10.34 -14.77
CA PHE A 16 -4.72 10.87 -13.55
C PHE A 16 -3.86 12.12 -13.85
N GLN A 17 -3.88 13.06 -12.93
CA GLN A 17 -3.09 14.29 -12.98
C GLN A 17 -1.84 14.20 -12.10
N ASP A 18 -2.01 13.64 -10.92
CA ASP A 18 -0.99 13.57 -9.87
C ASP A 18 -0.27 12.22 -9.80
N LEU A 19 -0.76 11.24 -10.57
CA LEU A 19 -0.17 9.89 -10.62
C LEU A 19 0.12 9.47 -12.06
N THR A 20 1.04 8.51 -12.19
CA THR A 20 1.14 7.67 -13.38
C THR A 20 0.82 6.23 -13.01
N TYR A 21 0.07 5.53 -13.87
CA TYR A 21 -0.37 4.17 -13.64
C TYR A 21 -0.01 3.28 -14.84
N HIS A 22 0.83 2.29 -14.60
CA HIS A 22 1.36 1.42 -15.62
C HIS A 22 1.27 -0.05 -15.21
N ARG A 23 1.23 -0.91 -16.22
CA ARG A 23 1.28 -2.35 -16.08
C ARG A 23 2.56 -2.88 -16.70
N ALA A 24 3.24 -3.80 -16.02
CA ALA A 24 4.40 -4.50 -16.58
C ALA A 24 3.98 -5.36 -17.79
N LYS A 25 4.77 -5.33 -18.86
CA LYS A 25 4.45 -6.05 -20.11
C LYS A 25 4.45 -7.57 -19.96
N GLU A 26 5.31 -8.09 -19.11
CA GLU A 26 5.62 -9.53 -19.04
C GLU A 26 5.08 -10.22 -17.78
N GLN A 27 4.44 -9.50 -16.86
CA GLN A 27 4.02 -10.08 -15.58
C GLN A 27 2.82 -9.37 -14.97
N GLY A 28 2.16 -10.02 -14.01
CA GLY A 28 1.01 -9.52 -13.25
C GLY A 28 1.38 -8.45 -12.22
N THR A 29 2.06 -7.40 -12.65
CA THR A 29 2.54 -6.31 -11.80
C THR A 29 2.05 -4.97 -12.32
N VAL A 30 1.60 -4.11 -11.43
CA VAL A 30 1.28 -2.71 -11.73
C VAL A 30 2.17 -1.77 -10.94
N ARG A 31 2.43 -0.61 -11.53
CA ARG A 31 3.21 0.48 -10.96
C ARG A 31 2.35 1.72 -10.85
N ILE A 32 2.14 2.19 -9.64
CA ILE A 32 1.48 3.44 -9.32
C ILE A 32 2.56 4.39 -8.82
N ALA A 33 2.76 5.51 -9.49
CA ALA A 33 3.80 6.46 -9.09
C ALA A 33 3.25 7.86 -8.90
N PHE A 34 3.57 8.47 -7.75
CA PHE A 34 3.36 9.89 -7.55
C PHE A 34 4.08 10.69 -8.63
N ASN A 35 3.41 11.68 -9.20
CA ASN A 35 3.90 12.46 -10.35
C ASN A 35 3.78 13.96 -10.13
N ARG A 36 4.25 14.42 -8.98
CA ARG A 36 4.40 15.83 -8.60
C ARG A 36 5.84 16.13 -8.15
N PRO A 37 6.84 15.82 -8.98
CA PRO A 37 8.26 15.90 -8.57
C PRO A 37 8.70 17.32 -8.19
N GLU A 38 8.07 18.36 -8.74
CA GLU A 38 8.32 19.78 -8.44
C GLU A 38 8.02 20.15 -6.97
N VAL A 39 7.26 19.31 -6.28
CA VAL A 39 6.93 19.45 -4.84
C VAL A 39 7.29 18.20 -4.04
N ARG A 40 8.29 17.45 -4.52
CA ARG A 40 8.75 16.23 -3.87
C ARG A 40 7.64 15.19 -3.68
N ASN A 41 6.72 15.11 -4.64
CA ASN A 41 5.59 14.20 -4.61
C ASN A 41 4.70 14.36 -3.36
N ALA A 42 4.59 15.59 -2.82
CA ALA A 42 3.64 15.87 -1.76
C ALA A 42 2.22 15.59 -2.25
N PHE A 43 1.43 14.86 -1.47
CA PHE A 43 0.06 14.54 -1.86
C PHE A 43 -0.92 15.64 -1.45
N ARG A 44 -1.92 15.82 -2.30
CA ARG A 44 -3.11 16.64 -2.06
C ARG A 44 -4.36 15.76 -2.16
N PRO A 45 -5.55 16.27 -1.83
CA PRO A 45 -6.78 15.49 -1.92
C PRO A 45 -6.94 14.72 -3.22
N GLN A 46 -6.72 15.37 -4.36
CA GLN A 46 -6.78 14.72 -5.67
C GLN A 46 -5.78 13.56 -5.82
N THR A 47 -4.56 13.75 -5.35
CA THR A 47 -3.54 12.67 -5.37
C THR A 47 -4.01 11.44 -4.59
N VAL A 48 -4.67 11.67 -3.44
CA VAL A 48 -5.18 10.59 -2.58
C VAL A 48 -6.36 9.87 -3.24
N ASP A 49 -7.28 10.60 -3.87
CA ASP A 49 -8.40 10.03 -4.60
C ASP A 49 -7.93 9.19 -5.81
N GLU A 50 -6.96 9.70 -6.56
CA GLU A 50 -6.34 9.00 -7.67
C GLU A 50 -5.63 7.72 -7.19
N LEU A 51 -4.88 7.80 -6.09
CA LEU A 51 -4.18 6.66 -5.50
C LEU A 51 -5.16 5.59 -5.02
N PHE A 52 -6.25 6.00 -4.36
CA PHE A 52 -7.31 5.08 -3.95
C PHE A 52 -7.93 4.38 -5.16
N THR A 53 -8.23 5.14 -6.22
CA THR A 53 -8.83 4.62 -7.46
C THR A 53 -7.90 3.62 -8.15
N ALA A 54 -6.61 3.93 -8.27
CA ALA A 54 -5.62 3.04 -8.88
C ALA A 54 -5.43 1.74 -8.08
N LEU A 55 -5.37 1.85 -6.75
CA LEU A 55 -5.27 0.70 -5.85
C LEU A 55 -6.52 -0.18 -5.90
N GLU A 56 -7.71 0.42 -5.93
CA GLU A 56 -8.97 -0.33 -6.02
C GLU A 56 -9.08 -1.07 -7.36
N HIS A 57 -8.67 -0.43 -8.46
CA HIS A 57 -8.56 -1.10 -9.76
C HIS A 57 -7.57 -2.28 -9.71
N ALA A 58 -6.37 -2.06 -9.16
CA ALA A 58 -5.39 -3.13 -9.00
C ALA A 58 -5.92 -4.28 -8.13
N ARG A 59 -6.65 -3.95 -7.05
CA ARG A 59 -7.26 -4.93 -6.13
C ARG A 59 -8.25 -5.84 -6.86
N THR A 60 -9.06 -5.30 -7.75
CA THR A 60 -10.11 -6.02 -8.45
C THR A 60 -9.65 -6.66 -9.77
N THR A 61 -8.46 -6.32 -10.28
CA THR A 61 -7.91 -6.89 -11.51
C THR A 61 -7.37 -8.30 -11.27
N PRO A 62 -7.96 -9.37 -11.86
CA PRO A 62 -7.70 -10.75 -11.47
C PRO A 62 -6.26 -11.22 -11.69
N ASP A 63 -5.61 -10.74 -12.74
CA ASP A 63 -4.27 -11.15 -13.17
C ASP A 63 -3.15 -10.23 -12.64
N VAL A 64 -3.45 -9.34 -11.69
CA VAL A 64 -2.47 -8.56 -10.93
C VAL A 64 -2.20 -9.27 -9.60
N GLY A 65 -0.96 -9.61 -9.33
CA GLY A 65 -0.51 -10.18 -8.05
C GLY A 65 0.27 -9.18 -7.19
N VAL A 66 1.01 -8.27 -7.82
CA VAL A 66 1.90 -7.31 -7.15
C VAL A 66 1.59 -5.88 -7.57
N VAL A 67 1.53 -4.99 -6.59
CA VAL A 67 1.39 -3.54 -6.78
C VAL A 67 2.67 -2.85 -6.29
N ILE A 68 3.32 -2.10 -7.16
CA ILE A 68 4.45 -1.24 -6.82
C ILE A 68 3.93 0.18 -6.62
N ILE A 69 4.23 0.77 -5.47
CA ILE A 69 4.03 2.20 -5.20
C ILE A 69 5.39 2.87 -5.19
N THR A 70 5.55 3.98 -5.93
CA THR A 70 6.82 4.70 -6.04
C THR A 70 6.59 6.20 -6.31
N GLY A 71 7.66 6.95 -6.54
CA GLY A 71 7.62 8.35 -6.96
C GLY A 71 8.39 8.59 -8.24
N ASN A 72 7.81 9.37 -9.15
CA ASN A 72 8.51 9.88 -10.33
C ASN A 72 9.45 11.03 -9.94
N GLY A 73 10.50 11.22 -10.70
CA GLY A 73 11.52 12.24 -10.51
C GLY A 73 12.55 12.20 -11.63
N PRO A 74 13.63 12.97 -11.51
CA PRO A 74 13.97 13.86 -10.39
C PRO A 74 13.13 15.14 -10.35
N SER A 75 13.20 15.87 -9.23
CA SER A 75 12.62 17.21 -9.13
C SER A 75 13.27 18.17 -10.12
N PRO A 76 12.49 18.92 -10.92
CA PRO A 76 13.05 19.90 -11.86
C PRO A 76 13.74 21.09 -11.19
N LYS A 77 13.55 21.26 -9.87
CA LYS A 77 14.12 22.38 -9.11
C LYS A 77 15.58 22.16 -8.71
N ASP A 78 15.93 20.93 -8.35
CA ASP A 78 17.21 20.63 -7.71
C ASP A 78 17.75 19.22 -8.01
N GLY A 79 17.10 18.49 -8.91
CA GLY A 79 17.50 17.13 -9.27
C GLY A 79 17.24 16.07 -8.18
N GLY A 80 16.63 16.46 -7.05
CA GLY A 80 16.40 15.54 -5.94
C GLY A 80 15.26 14.56 -6.18
N TRP A 81 15.38 13.36 -5.62
CA TRP A 81 14.38 12.30 -5.71
C TRP A 81 13.48 12.25 -4.49
N ALA A 82 12.24 11.87 -4.69
CA ALA A 82 11.30 11.62 -3.60
C ALA A 82 10.34 10.46 -3.93
N PHE A 83 10.06 9.66 -2.93
CA PHE A 83 8.92 8.76 -2.93
C PHE A 83 7.65 9.59 -2.75
N CYS A 84 7.52 10.19 -1.56
CA CYS A 84 6.42 11.10 -1.22
C CYS A 84 6.81 11.90 0.04
N SER A 85 6.66 13.21 -0.01
CA SER A 85 6.98 14.11 1.12
C SER A 85 5.79 14.39 2.04
N GLY A 86 4.77 13.55 2.03
CA GLY A 86 3.59 13.70 2.90
C GLY A 86 2.56 14.68 2.35
N GLY A 87 1.70 15.17 3.22
CA GLY A 87 0.65 16.11 2.83
C GLY A 87 1.18 17.48 2.41
N ASP A 88 0.66 18.02 1.31
CA ASP A 88 1.07 19.33 0.78
C ASP A 88 0.67 20.46 1.72
N GLN A 89 1.62 20.95 2.54
CA GLN A 89 1.36 21.97 3.55
C GLN A 89 0.90 23.31 2.98
N ARG A 90 1.14 23.58 1.68
CA ARG A 90 0.73 24.84 1.03
C ARG A 90 -0.77 24.98 0.90
N ILE A 91 -1.50 23.86 0.90
CA ILE A 91 -2.96 23.80 0.76
C ILE A 91 -3.68 23.41 2.07
N ARG A 92 -2.94 23.10 3.14
CA ARG A 92 -3.52 22.81 4.44
C ARG A 92 -4.03 24.11 5.09
N GLY A 93 -5.34 24.31 5.13
CA GLY A 93 -6.00 25.42 5.81
C GLY A 93 -6.33 25.13 7.28
N LYS A 94 -7.04 26.07 7.94
CA LYS A 94 -7.53 25.89 9.31
C LYS A 94 -8.46 24.68 9.46
N ASP A 95 -9.20 24.35 8.39
CA ASP A 95 -10.13 23.20 8.33
C ASP A 95 -9.48 21.96 7.72
N GLY A 96 -8.15 21.90 7.67
CA GLY A 96 -7.40 20.81 7.05
C GLY A 96 -7.25 20.97 5.54
N TYR A 97 -7.22 19.84 4.82
CA TYR A 97 -7.12 19.82 3.37
C TYR A 97 -8.48 20.00 2.73
N LYS A 98 -8.64 21.04 1.89
CA LYS A 98 -9.89 21.31 1.16
C LYS A 98 -9.82 20.74 -0.25
N TYR A 99 -10.92 20.14 -0.67
CA TYR A 99 -11.12 19.69 -2.04
C TYR A 99 -11.75 20.83 -2.86
N GLU A 100 -11.13 21.19 -3.98
CA GLU A 100 -11.50 22.41 -4.73
C GLU A 100 -12.83 22.31 -5.50
N ASN A 101 -13.44 21.15 -5.64
CA ASN A 101 -14.66 20.98 -6.43
C ASN A 101 -15.83 20.50 -5.57
N SER A 102 -16.52 21.45 -4.93
CA SER A 102 -17.70 21.21 -4.11
C SER A 102 -19.03 21.20 -4.88
N GLU A 103 -19.06 21.11 -6.22
CA GLU A 103 -20.29 21.21 -7.02
C GLU A 103 -20.84 19.87 -7.56
N ARG A 104 -20.51 18.74 -6.95
CA ARG A 104 -21.05 17.44 -7.36
C ARG A 104 -22.08 16.90 -6.36
N GLY A 105 -23.32 16.75 -6.80
CA GLY A 105 -24.56 16.25 -6.20
C GLY A 105 -24.56 15.38 -4.91
N ALA A 106 -25.56 14.52 -4.69
CA ALA A 106 -25.79 13.75 -3.45
C ALA A 106 -24.61 12.85 -3.00
N THR A 107 -23.76 12.42 -3.90
CA THR A 107 -22.47 11.74 -3.65
C THR A 107 -21.52 12.61 -2.83
N GLN A 108 -21.63 13.90 -2.97
CA GLN A 108 -20.83 14.94 -2.35
C GLN A 108 -20.97 15.03 -0.82
N LYS A 109 -22.15 14.76 -0.27
CA LYS A 109 -22.35 14.80 1.20
C LYS A 109 -21.59 13.68 1.91
N MET A 110 -21.44 12.53 1.25
CA MET A 110 -20.62 11.43 1.78
C MET A 110 -19.13 11.72 1.65
N ASP A 111 -18.72 12.36 0.56
CA ASP A 111 -17.33 12.77 0.35
C ASP A 111 -16.92 13.87 1.33
N LEU A 112 -17.77 14.85 1.60
CA LEU A 112 -17.54 15.87 2.63
C LEU A 112 -17.39 15.27 4.04
N ALA A 113 -18.11 14.21 4.37
CA ALA A 113 -17.94 13.49 5.63
C ALA A 113 -16.60 12.74 5.68
N ARG A 114 -16.05 12.32 4.55
CA ARG A 114 -14.69 11.77 4.42
C ARG A 114 -13.64 12.88 4.43
N LEU A 115 -13.96 14.09 3.99
CA LEU A 115 -13.06 15.23 3.88
C LEU A 115 -12.54 15.74 5.22
N GLY A 116 -13.28 15.57 6.31
CA GLY A 116 -12.83 15.87 7.66
C GLY A 116 -11.86 14.81 8.21
N ARG A 117 -11.66 13.71 7.49
CA ARG A 117 -10.69 12.67 7.80
C ARG A 117 -9.62 12.72 6.73
N LEU A 118 -8.37 12.56 7.11
CA LEU A 118 -7.28 12.39 6.15
C LEU A 118 -7.56 11.11 5.36
N HIS A 119 -8.08 11.24 4.14
CA HIS A 119 -8.45 10.09 3.28
C HIS A 119 -7.28 9.18 2.98
N ILE A 120 -6.04 9.64 3.18
CA ILE A 120 -4.83 8.82 3.14
C ILE A 120 -4.88 7.62 4.10
N LEU A 121 -5.62 7.72 5.21
CA LEU A 121 -5.82 6.59 6.12
C LEU A 121 -6.68 5.48 5.49
N GLU A 122 -7.61 5.82 4.60
CA GLU A 122 -8.37 4.82 3.84
C GLU A 122 -7.49 4.16 2.77
N VAL A 123 -6.54 4.89 2.17
CA VAL A 123 -5.51 4.33 1.30
C VAL A 123 -4.64 3.33 2.06
N GLN A 124 -4.17 3.69 3.26
CA GLN A 124 -3.40 2.79 4.12
C GLN A 124 -4.21 1.53 4.47
N ARG A 125 -5.50 1.68 4.78
CA ARG A 125 -6.40 0.56 5.04
C ARG A 125 -6.56 -0.34 3.79
N LEU A 126 -6.73 0.25 2.62
CA LEU A 126 -6.83 -0.49 1.37
C LEU A 126 -5.56 -1.30 1.07
N ILE A 127 -4.37 -0.70 1.22
CA ILE A 127 -3.08 -1.38 1.08
C ILE A 127 -3.00 -2.59 2.02
N ARG A 128 -3.39 -2.39 3.28
CA ARG A 128 -3.32 -3.43 4.31
C ARG A 128 -4.24 -4.61 4.02
N PHE A 129 -5.45 -4.34 3.52
CA PHE A 129 -6.51 -5.33 3.39
C PHE A 129 -6.71 -5.90 1.98
N MET A 130 -6.05 -5.35 0.97
CA MET A 130 -6.17 -5.91 -0.38
C MET A 130 -5.47 -7.28 -0.50
N PRO A 131 -6.04 -8.21 -1.31
CA PRO A 131 -5.50 -9.56 -1.49
C PRO A 131 -4.29 -9.62 -2.46
N LYS A 132 -3.50 -8.57 -2.48
CA LYS A 132 -2.34 -8.38 -3.37
C LYS A 132 -1.16 -7.94 -2.53
N VAL A 133 0.05 -8.31 -2.95
CA VAL A 133 1.25 -7.78 -2.32
C VAL A 133 1.48 -6.34 -2.79
N VAL A 134 1.69 -5.44 -1.85
CA VAL A 134 2.02 -4.04 -2.13
C VAL A 134 3.45 -3.76 -1.71
N MET A 135 4.27 -3.35 -2.65
CA MET A 135 5.69 -3.06 -2.45
C MET A 135 5.95 -1.57 -2.65
N ALA A 136 6.49 -0.91 -1.65
CA ALA A 136 7.02 0.44 -1.78
C ALA A 136 8.42 0.39 -2.38
N VAL A 137 8.65 1.17 -3.44
CA VAL A 137 9.99 1.38 -4.02
C VAL A 137 10.33 2.84 -3.82
N VAL A 138 11.27 3.09 -2.91
CA VAL A 138 11.58 4.42 -2.38
C VAL A 138 12.80 5.01 -3.09
N PRO A 139 12.62 5.85 -4.14
CA PRO A 139 13.72 6.39 -4.92
C PRO A 139 14.41 7.59 -4.26
N GLY A 140 13.87 8.11 -3.17
CA GLY A 140 14.34 9.31 -2.49
C GLY A 140 13.57 9.57 -1.20
N TRP A 141 13.25 10.81 -0.91
CA TRP A 141 12.60 11.21 0.34
C TRP A 141 11.25 10.55 0.57
N ALA A 142 11.10 9.87 1.70
CA ALA A 142 9.85 9.35 2.24
C ALA A 142 9.57 10.07 3.59
N VAL A 143 8.65 11.03 3.60
CA VAL A 143 8.53 11.98 4.71
C VAL A 143 7.08 12.08 5.19
N GLY A 144 6.87 12.18 6.52
CA GLY A 144 5.54 12.33 7.13
C GLY A 144 4.56 11.26 6.66
N GLY A 145 3.43 11.63 6.07
CA GLY A 145 2.47 10.68 5.50
C GLY A 145 3.05 9.78 4.40
N GLY A 146 4.10 10.22 3.68
CA GLY A 146 4.83 9.39 2.73
C GLY A 146 5.68 8.32 3.43
N HIS A 147 6.26 8.63 4.58
CA HIS A 147 6.93 7.65 5.42
C HIS A 147 5.92 6.61 5.95
N SER A 148 4.79 7.07 6.48
CA SER A 148 3.75 6.16 6.96
C SER A 148 3.19 5.26 5.85
N LEU A 149 3.14 5.77 4.61
CA LEU A 149 2.65 5.01 3.47
C LEU A 149 3.55 3.80 3.13
N HIS A 150 4.89 3.97 3.14
CA HIS A 150 5.78 2.82 2.90
C HIS A 150 5.73 1.81 4.06
N VAL A 151 5.56 2.28 5.30
CA VAL A 151 5.45 1.41 6.49
C VAL A 151 4.25 0.46 6.40
N VAL A 152 3.14 0.88 5.82
CA VAL A 152 1.96 0.02 5.67
C VAL A 152 2.01 -0.91 4.46
N CYS A 153 2.96 -0.72 3.54
CA CYS A 153 3.21 -1.66 2.46
C CYS A 153 3.79 -2.98 3.00
N ASP A 154 3.61 -4.06 2.25
CA ASP A 154 4.10 -5.38 2.65
C ASP A 154 5.64 -5.46 2.58
N LEU A 155 6.25 -4.79 1.62
CA LEU A 155 7.69 -4.77 1.38
C LEU A 155 8.16 -3.36 1.00
N THR A 156 9.44 -3.06 1.27
CA THR A 156 10.06 -1.79 0.90
C THR A 156 11.47 -2.00 0.34
N LEU A 157 11.72 -1.49 -0.86
CA LEU A 157 13.06 -1.33 -1.43
C LEU A 157 13.46 0.15 -1.38
N ALA A 158 14.70 0.45 -1.03
CA ALA A 158 15.20 1.81 -0.89
C ALA A 158 16.41 2.09 -1.77
N SER A 159 16.45 3.28 -2.40
CA SER A 159 17.66 3.75 -3.10
C SER A 159 18.80 3.97 -2.12
N GLU A 160 19.94 3.38 -2.41
CA GLU A 160 21.17 3.56 -1.62
C GLU A 160 21.57 5.04 -1.55
N GLU A 161 21.56 5.74 -2.68
CA GLU A 161 22.09 7.10 -2.79
C GLU A 161 21.12 8.20 -2.38
N HIS A 162 19.81 7.92 -2.49
CA HIS A 162 18.81 9.01 -2.42
C HIS A 162 17.71 8.80 -1.40
N ALA A 163 17.49 7.57 -0.90
CA ALA A 163 16.41 7.35 0.05
C ALA A 163 16.73 7.99 1.41
N VAL A 164 15.80 8.79 1.88
CA VAL A 164 15.83 9.41 3.21
C VAL A 164 14.47 9.23 3.84
N PHE A 165 14.45 8.70 5.04
CA PHE A 165 13.24 8.46 5.83
C PHE A 165 13.15 9.48 6.95
N LYS A 166 11.97 10.11 7.10
CA LYS A 166 11.78 11.13 8.13
C LYS A 166 10.32 11.24 8.55
N GLN A 167 10.09 11.41 9.85
CA GLN A 167 8.79 11.85 10.36
C GLN A 167 8.84 13.33 10.73
N THR A 168 7.93 14.12 10.16
CA THR A 168 7.86 15.57 10.36
C THR A 168 6.59 16.01 11.04
N ASP A 169 5.74 15.09 11.44
CA ASP A 169 4.42 15.42 11.98
C ASP A 169 4.46 16.38 13.17
N PRO A 170 5.31 16.20 14.19
CA PRO A 170 5.41 17.15 15.29
C PRO A 170 5.88 18.54 14.87
N ASP A 171 6.76 18.64 13.85
CA ASP A 171 7.28 19.91 13.34
C ASP A 171 6.19 20.77 12.68
N VAL A 172 5.14 20.13 12.16
CA VAL A 172 4.02 20.80 11.49
C VAL A 172 2.71 20.72 12.27
N ALA A 173 2.79 20.44 13.57
CA ALA A 173 1.65 20.27 14.47
C ALA A 173 0.61 19.26 13.91
N SER A 174 1.10 18.14 13.45
CA SER A 174 0.33 16.98 13.01
C SER A 174 0.75 15.74 13.78
N PHE A 175 0.08 14.62 13.55
CA PHE A 175 0.45 13.34 14.14
C PHE A 175 -0.14 12.18 13.33
N ASP A 176 0.64 11.12 13.18
CA ASP A 176 0.15 9.81 12.71
C ASP A 176 0.05 8.87 13.91
N SER A 177 -1.14 8.71 14.44
CA SER A 177 -1.45 7.75 15.50
C SER A 177 -2.22 6.53 14.98
N GLY A 178 -2.19 6.32 13.67
CA GLY A 178 -2.80 5.19 12.98
C GLY A 178 -1.79 4.08 12.68
N TYR A 179 -1.92 3.50 11.50
CA TYR A 179 -1.07 2.37 11.07
C TYR A 179 0.40 2.73 10.95
N GLY A 180 0.76 3.96 10.50
CA GLY A 180 2.14 4.36 10.32
C GLY A 180 2.94 4.23 11.61
N SER A 181 2.47 4.83 12.72
CA SER A 181 3.16 4.73 14.01
C SER A 181 3.09 3.33 14.62
N ALA A 182 1.93 2.67 14.53
CA ALA A 182 1.71 1.36 15.15
C ALA A 182 2.60 0.27 14.51
N TYR A 183 2.64 0.20 13.18
CA TYR A 183 3.46 -0.80 12.49
C TYR A 183 4.94 -0.47 12.51
N LEU A 184 5.32 0.82 12.42
CA LEU A 184 6.72 1.19 12.60
C LEU A 184 7.25 0.69 13.95
N ALA A 185 6.48 0.88 15.03
CA ALA A 185 6.89 0.43 16.35
C ALA A 185 7.05 -1.11 16.46
N LYS A 186 6.33 -1.88 15.64
CA LYS A 186 6.49 -3.33 15.55
C LYS A 186 7.72 -3.74 14.73
N MET A 187 8.03 -3.01 13.66
CA MET A 187 9.17 -3.28 12.80
C MET A 187 10.50 -2.96 13.49
N VAL A 188 10.65 -1.73 14.03
CA VAL A 188 11.90 -1.20 14.55
C VAL A 188 12.00 -1.22 16.09
N GLY A 189 10.92 -1.63 16.75
CA GLY A 189 10.77 -1.57 18.20
C GLY A 189 10.37 -0.20 18.73
N GLN A 190 9.74 -0.19 19.92
CA GLN A 190 9.13 1.00 20.53
C GLN A 190 10.11 2.18 20.70
N LYS A 191 11.36 1.92 21.07
CA LYS A 191 12.33 3.00 21.33
C LYS A 191 12.74 3.71 20.04
N ARG A 192 13.03 2.95 18.99
CA ARG A 192 13.38 3.51 17.68
C ARG A 192 12.21 4.28 17.04
N ALA A 193 11.00 3.70 17.07
CA ALA A 193 9.82 4.38 16.54
C ALA A 193 9.59 5.72 17.22
N ARG A 194 9.70 5.78 18.55
CA ARG A 194 9.57 7.03 19.31
C ARG A 194 10.68 8.02 18.98
N GLU A 195 11.92 7.57 18.83
CA GLU A 195 13.03 8.42 18.39
C GLU A 195 12.72 9.05 17.03
N ILE A 196 12.29 8.23 16.04
CA ILE A 196 11.95 8.69 14.69
C ILE A 196 10.85 9.76 14.73
N PHE A 197 9.75 9.50 15.47
CA PHE A 197 8.63 10.42 15.54
C PHE A 197 8.92 11.66 16.40
N PHE A 198 9.58 11.50 17.56
CA PHE A 198 9.73 12.61 18.50
C PHE A 198 10.88 13.56 18.14
N LEU A 199 11.92 13.05 17.50
CA LEU A 199 13.07 13.86 17.12
C LEU A 199 13.02 14.36 15.67
N GLY A 200 12.23 13.71 14.79
CA GLY A 200 12.08 14.13 13.40
C GLY A 200 13.41 14.15 12.62
N ARG A 201 14.35 13.26 12.94
CA ARG A 201 15.66 13.18 12.28
C ARG A 201 15.55 12.54 10.90
N ASN A 202 16.57 12.77 10.07
CA ASN A 202 16.75 12.07 8.82
C ASN A 202 17.42 10.73 9.09
N TYR A 203 16.95 9.67 8.42
CA TYR A 203 17.55 8.33 8.44
C TYR A 203 17.85 7.94 6.99
N SER A 204 19.08 7.48 6.75
CA SER A 204 19.51 6.96 5.44
C SER A 204 18.86 5.63 5.11
N ALA A 205 19.01 5.18 3.86
CA ALA A 205 18.58 3.84 3.44
C ALA A 205 19.23 2.73 4.30
N GLN A 206 20.52 2.87 4.58
CA GLN A 206 21.26 1.87 5.38
C GLN A 206 20.79 1.83 6.83
N GLU A 207 20.60 2.99 7.48
CA GLU A 207 20.04 3.04 8.83
C GLU A 207 18.65 2.43 8.90
N ALA A 208 17.81 2.68 7.88
CA ALA A 208 16.48 2.10 7.77
C ALA A 208 16.52 0.57 7.61
N PHE A 209 17.48 0.05 6.85
CA PHE A 209 17.72 -1.37 6.69
C PHE A 209 18.21 -2.01 8.00
N ASP A 210 19.18 -1.41 8.66
CA ASP A 210 19.74 -1.91 9.93
C ASP A 210 18.70 -1.93 11.06
N MET A 211 17.69 -1.06 10.98
CA MET A 211 16.55 -1.04 11.90
C MET A 211 15.44 -2.06 11.56
N GLY A 212 15.51 -2.69 10.39
CA GLY A 212 14.44 -3.57 9.89
C GLY A 212 13.23 -2.84 9.31
N MET A 213 13.38 -1.56 8.96
CA MET A 213 12.32 -0.74 8.37
C MET A 213 12.15 -0.97 6.86
N VAL A 214 13.22 -1.35 6.16
CA VAL A 214 13.22 -1.69 4.74
C VAL A 214 13.83 -3.05 4.49
N ASN A 215 13.42 -3.71 3.39
CA ASN A 215 13.84 -5.08 3.08
C ASN A 215 15.18 -5.14 2.34
N ALA A 216 15.49 -4.13 1.53
CA ALA A 216 16.77 -4.06 0.83
C ALA A 216 17.13 -2.61 0.45
N VAL A 217 18.44 -2.35 0.43
CA VAL A 217 19.05 -1.15 -0.10
C VAL A 217 19.65 -1.50 -1.45
N VAL A 218 19.31 -0.73 -2.48
CA VAL A 218 19.61 -1.04 -3.87
C VAL A 218 20.18 0.20 -4.54
N PRO A 219 21.25 0.10 -5.37
CA PRO A 219 21.72 1.20 -6.17
C PRO A 219 20.56 1.83 -6.95
N HIS A 220 20.50 3.15 -6.99
CA HIS A 220 19.36 3.88 -7.57
C HIS A 220 19.04 3.45 -9.00
N ALA A 221 20.07 3.21 -9.80
CA ALA A 221 19.93 2.79 -11.19
C ALA A 221 19.25 1.42 -11.34
N ASP A 222 19.36 0.55 -10.33
CA ASP A 222 18.87 -0.83 -10.37
C ASP A 222 17.51 -1.01 -9.70
N LEU A 223 16.98 0.00 -9.03
CA LEU A 223 15.74 -0.09 -8.25
C LEU A 223 14.57 -0.71 -9.04
N GLU A 224 14.38 -0.30 -10.30
CA GLU A 224 13.26 -0.81 -11.11
C GLU A 224 13.46 -2.27 -11.50
N ASN A 225 14.69 -2.64 -11.86
CA ASN A 225 15.01 -4.02 -12.22
C ASN A 225 14.82 -4.96 -11.04
N VAL A 226 15.34 -4.59 -9.86
CA VAL A 226 15.20 -5.39 -8.63
C VAL A 226 13.73 -5.48 -8.19
N ALA A 227 12.98 -4.38 -8.30
CA ALA A 227 11.55 -4.38 -7.99
C ALA A 227 10.77 -5.33 -8.91
N LEU A 228 11.07 -5.35 -10.20
CA LEU A 228 10.45 -6.28 -11.15
C LEU A 228 10.90 -7.73 -10.95
N GLU A 229 12.16 -7.96 -10.57
CA GLU A 229 12.66 -9.28 -10.21
C GLU A 229 11.88 -9.85 -9.01
N TRP A 230 11.78 -9.09 -7.93
CA TRP A 230 11.00 -9.49 -6.75
C TRP A 230 9.52 -9.72 -7.09
N ALA A 231 8.95 -8.83 -7.91
CA ALA A 231 7.57 -8.98 -8.36
C ALA A 231 7.38 -10.28 -9.18
N ARG A 232 8.33 -10.63 -10.05
CA ARG A 232 8.31 -11.88 -10.82
C ARG A 232 8.39 -13.10 -9.91
N GLU A 233 9.27 -13.07 -8.92
CA GLU A 233 9.33 -14.14 -7.92
C GLU A 233 8.00 -14.30 -7.16
N MET A 234 7.40 -13.22 -6.69
CA MET A 234 6.11 -13.26 -6.00
C MET A 234 4.99 -13.78 -6.90
N ASN A 235 4.92 -13.31 -8.14
CA ASN A 235 3.91 -13.75 -9.11
C ASN A 235 4.07 -15.23 -9.54
N SER A 236 5.23 -15.86 -9.29
CA SER A 236 5.44 -17.28 -9.51
C SER A 236 4.86 -18.17 -8.40
N LYS A 237 4.46 -17.60 -7.28
CA LYS A 237 3.92 -18.33 -6.12
C LYS A 237 2.41 -18.54 -6.26
N SER A 238 1.87 -19.44 -5.46
CA SER A 238 0.42 -19.68 -5.39
C SER A 238 -0.32 -18.40 -4.97
N PRO A 239 -1.24 -17.87 -5.78
CA PRO A 239 -2.02 -16.68 -5.42
C PRO A 239 -2.82 -16.84 -4.14
N THR A 240 -3.37 -18.03 -3.90
CA THR A 240 -4.12 -18.34 -2.69
C THR A 240 -3.20 -18.34 -1.47
N ALA A 241 -2.03 -18.99 -1.55
CA ALA A 241 -1.08 -19.02 -0.43
C ALA A 241 -0.58 -17.62 -0.08
N MET A 242 -0.21 -16.81 -1.09
CA MET A 242 0.25 -15.43 -0.88
C MET A 242 -0.80 -14.57 -0.18
N ARG A 243 -2.06 -14.66 -0.62
CA ARG A 243 -3.18 -13.94 0.00
C ARG A 243 -3.42 -14.38 1.45
N MET A 244 -3.45 -15.69 1.70
CA MET A 244 -3.66 -16.24 3.04
C MET A 244 -2.52 -15.89 3.99
N LEU A 245 -1.26 -15.89 3.52
CA LEU A 245 -0.12 -15.44 4.32
C LEU A 245 -0.24 -13.96 4.69
N LYS A 246 -0.56 -13.08 3.73
CA LYS A 246 -0.77 -11.65 4.02
C LYS A 246 -1.86 -11.45 5.08
N TYR A 247 -3.00 -12.11 4.95
CA TYR A 247 -4.07 -12.01 5.95
C TYR A 247 -3.67 -12.62 7.29
N GLY A 248 -2.91 -13.72 7.29
CA GLY A 248 -2.39 -14.33 8.51
C GLY A 248 -1.46 -13.41 9.29
N PHE A 249 -0.52 -12.74 8.59
CA PHE A 249 0.34 -11.72 9.21
C PHE A 249 -0.47 -10.54 9.76
N ASN A 250 -1.45 -10.07 9.00
CA ASN A 250 -2.25 -8.91 9.36
C ASN A 250 -3.22 -9.18 10.51
N MET A 251 -3.78 -10.39 10.58
CA MET A 251 -4.80 -10.76 11.55
C MET A 251 -4.38 -10.52 13.01
N VAL A 252 -3.12 -10.82 13.33
CA VAL A 252 -2.59 -10.65 14.69
C VAL A 252 -2.60 -9.19 15.11
N ASP A 253 -2.35 -8.30 14.17
CA ASP A 253 -2.20 -6.87 14.41
C ASP A 253 -3.52 -6.10 14.29
N ASP A 254 -4.39 -6.55 13.37
CA ASP A 254 -5.62 -5.85 13.02
C ASP A 254 -6.84 -6.33 13.83
N GLY A 255 -6.62 -7.25 14.77
CA GLY A 255 -7.65 -7.72 15.70
C GLY A 255 -8.89 -8.28 14.98
N LEU A 256 -10.09 -7.91 15.44
CA LEU A 256 -11.35 -8.40 14.86
C LEU A 256 -11.55 -8.07 13.38
N VAL A 257 -10.99 -6.95 12.89
CA VAL A 257 -11.06 -6.60 11.47
C VAL A 257 -10.22 -7.57 10.64
N GLY A 258 -9.02 -7.88 11.08
CA GLY A 258 -8.15 -8.86 10.45
C GLY A 258 -8.76 -10.27 10.48
N GLN A 259 -9.36 -10.65 11.62
CA GLN A 259 -10.08 -11.91 11.76
C GLN A 259 -11.26 -12.01 10.78
N GLN A 260 -12.02 -10.93 10.57
CA GLN A 260 -13.14 -10.90 9.63
C GLN A 260 -12.69 -11.14 8.18
N LEU A 261 -11.56 -10.54 7.79
CA LEU A 261 -10.99 -10.76 6.45
C LEU A 261 -10.50 -12.19 6.27
N PHE A 262 -9.78 -12.72 7.25
CA PHE A 262 -9.33 -14.11 7.25
C PHE A 262 -10.52 -15.08 7.18
N ALA A 263 -11.57 -14.84 7.96
CA ALA A 263 -12.78 -15.67 7.98
C ALA A 263 -13.46 -15.71 6.61
N GLY A 264 -13.54 -14.58 5.90
CA GLY A 264 -14.10 -14.52 4.55
C GLY A 264 -13.36 -15.42 3.56
N GLU A 265 -12.03 -15.38 3.56
CA GLU A 265 -11.23 -16.25 2.70
C GLU A 265 -11.26 -17.72 3.12
N ALA A 266 -11.18 -18.00 4.41
CA ALA A 266 -11.26 -19.36 4.93
C ALA A 266 -12.62 -20.02 4.58
N THR A 267 -13.72 -19.28 4.75
CA THR A 267 -15.05 -19.74 4.36
C THR A 267 -15.16 -20.02 2.85
N ARG A 268 -14.62 -19.11 2.03
CA ARG A 268 -14.59 -19.29 0.57
C ARG A 268 -13.82 -20.56 0.16
N LEU A 269 -12.68 -20.82 0.78
CA LEU A 269 -11.90 -22.03 0.53
C LEU A 269 -12.63 -23.29 0.99
N ALA A 270 -13.28 -23.22 2.16
CA ALA A 270 -14.07 -24.33 2.70
C ALA A 270 -15.23 -24.73 1.78
N TYR A 271 -15.91 -23.77 1.13
CA TYR A 271 -16.97 -24.09 0.16
C TYR A 271 -16.53 -24.91 -1.05
N GLY A 272 -15.23 -24.94 -1.36
CA GLY A 272 -14.66 -25.77 -2.42
C GLY A 272 -14.45 -27.23 -2.03
N THR A 273 -14.69 -27.61 -0.75
CA THR A 273 -14.46 -28.98 -0.27
C THR A 273 -15.66 -29.91 -0.55
N GLU A 274 -15.39 -31.21 -0.64
CA GLU A 274 -16.44 -32.23 -0.75
C GLU A 274 -17.37 -32.26 0.49
N GLU A 275 -16.83 -31.92 1.64
CA GLU A 275 -17.56 -31.81 2.90
C GLU A 275 -18.63 -30.72 2.84
N ALA A 276 -18.28 -29.55 2.29
CA ALA A 276 -19.22 -28.46 2.10
C ALA A 276 -20.29 -28.81 1.03
N GLN A 277 -19.92 -29.57 0.00
CA GLN A 277 -20.87 -30.08 -1.00
C GLN A 277 -21.89 -31.02 -0.34
N GLU A 278 -21.44 -31.96 0.49
CA GLU A 278 -22.35 -32.85 1.25
C GLU A 278 -23.30 -32.05 2.13
N GLY A 279 -22.80 -31.02 2.84
CA GLY A 279 -23.63 -30.17 3.68
C GLY A 279 -24.72 -29.44 2.88
N ARG A 280 -24.38 -28.88 1.71
CA ARG A 280 -25.34 -28.24 0.82
C ARG A 280 -26.33 -29.22 0.22
N ASP A 281 -25.86 -30.32 -0.34
CA ASP A 281 -26.68 -31.25 -1.13
C ASP A 281 -27.68 -31.97 -0.23
N SER A 282 -27.25 -32.42 0.97
CA SER A 282 -28.15 -33.01 1.96
C SER A 282 -29.29 -32.08 2.39
N PHE A 283 -28.98 -30.77 2.53
CA PHE A 283 -29.98 -29.75 2.85
C PHE A 283 -30.99 -29.56 1.71
N LEU A 284 -30.51 -29.43 0.45
CA LEU A 284 -31.38 -29.24 -0.73
C LEU A 284 -32.25 -30.46 -1.01
N GLU A 285 -31.68 -31.67 -0.87
CA GLU A 285 -32.34 -32.94 -1.12
C GLU A 285 -33.23 -33.40 0.06
N LYS A 286 -33.22 -32.66 1.19
CA LYS A 286 -33.96 -32.97 2.42
C LYS A 286 -33.68 -34.37 2.96
N ARG A 287 -32.44 -34.84 2.82
CA ARG A 287 -31.94 -36.11 3.33
C ARG A 287 -31.06 -35.93 4.57
N PRO A 288 -30.86 -36.97 5.36
CA PRO A 288 -29.86 -36.92 6.43
C PRO A 288 -28.45 -36.60 5.88
N LYS A 289 -27.74 -35.71 6.57
CA LYS A 289 -26.35 -35.41 6.27
C LYS A 289 -25.45 -36.58 6.66
N ASN A 290 -24.44 -36.87 5.86
CA ASN A 290 -23.48 -37.92 6.13
C ASN A 290 -22.04 -37.41 6.05
N PHE A 291 -21.51 -36.94 7.17
CA PHE A 291 -20.13 -36.53 7.32
C PHE A 291 -19.19 -37.65 7.77
N SER A 292 -19.66 -38.87 7.99
CA SER A 292 -18.84 -39.98 8.49
C SER A 292 -17.71 -40.43 7.54
N LYS A 293 -17.81 -40.08 6.25
CA LYS A 293 -16.80 -40.37 5.23
C LYS A 293 -15.60 -39.39 5.26
N PHE A 294 -15.73 -38.31 5.99
CA PHE A 294 -14.68 -37.30 6.07
C PHE A 294 -13.84 -37.49 7.34
N PRO A 295 -12.52 -37.43 7.26
CA PRO A 295 -11.65 -37.63 8.42
C PRO A 295 -11.66 -36.40 9.33
N TRP A 296 -11.50 -36.61 10.63
CA TRP A 296 -11.33 -35.57 11.64
C TRP A 296 -9.88 -35.06 11.73
N HIS A 297 -8.97 -35.65 11.00
CA HIS A 297 -7.55 -35.29 10.94
C HIS A 297 -6.98 -35.66 9.56
N TYR A 298 -5.95 -34.99 9.19
CA TYR A 298 -5.19 -35.23 7.95
C TYR A 298 -3.83 -35.83 8.26
#